data_c41fd2e097fe8b77f973b6cf7b1cf48c
#
_entry.id   c41fd2e097fe8b77f973b6cf7b1cf48c
#
_cell.length_a   1.000
_cell.length_b   1.000
_cell.length_c   1.000
_cell.angle_alpha   90.00
_cell.angle_beta   90.00
_cell.angle_gamma   90.00
#
_symmetry.space_group_name_H-M   'P 1'
#
loop_
_entity.id
_entity.type
_entity.pdbx_description
1 polymer ?
#
loop_
_entity_poly.entity_id
_entity_poly.type
_entity_poly.pdbx_seq_one_letter_code
_entity_poly.pdbx_strand_id
1 'polypeptide(L)'
;VSETGRGTRFCIFGIACVLSTRHQLPAPQWSPIIILMETIKQIFRIGSGPSSSHTMGPRRAAEQFRDRCPQAKRYDVTLYGSLAATGKGHMTDAAILETLTPVAPTEILWKPDIILPFHPNGMKFEGFDDAGKLLDTYTVFSIGGGTLANEDFNEQRSATIYPDSRIVDIMHRLHEEDTTYWEYVEHYEGPEIWDYLAKIWDVMQQAIHSGLNAEGVLPGGLGLRRKAALYKVKAEGYGSASIKNRGLVYAYALAVSEHNASGGRVATAPTCGSCGVVPAVLYHLKTSRNFPEQSILRALATAGLFANVVRTNASISGAEVGCQGEIGVACAMGAAAASQLFGGSNLQIEYSAEMALEHHLGLTCDPVCGLVQIPCIERNAFAAARALDANTYGTFSDGRHRVSFDQVVEVMRKTGHDLPSLYRETSAGGLATEYSAKKPPRPW
;
A
#
# COMPACT_ATOMS: atom_id res chain seq x y z
N VAL A 1 -54.37 59.23 7.46
CA VAL A 1 -54.56 59.97 6.17
C VAL A 1 -53.91 59.14 5.07
N SER A 2 -54.84 58.65 4.21
CA SER A 2 -54.73 58.23 2.78
C SER A 2 -53.54 57.40 2.33
N GLU A 3 -53.78 56.14 1.99
CA GLU A 3 -54.15 55.61 0.65
C GLU A 3 -53.15 56.00 -0.46
N THR A 4 -52.57 54.99 -1.05
CA THR A 4 -52.88 54.45 -2.39
C THR A 4 -52.12 53.20 -2.74
N GLY A 5 -52.86 52.21 -3.13
CA GLY A 5 -52.47 50.93 -3.64
C GLY A 5 -51.97 50.97 -5.10
N ARG A 6 -51.21 49.95 -5.45
CA ARG A 6 -51.10 49.41 -6.81
C ARG A 6 -50.92 47.93 -6.73
N GLY A 7 -51.91 47.21 -7.19
CA GLY A 7 -51.90 45.79 -7.36
C GLY A 7 -51.04 45.39 -8.57
N THR A 8 -50.23 44.38 -8.40
CA THR A 8 -49.54 43.71 -9.50
C THR A 8 -50.18 42.34 -9.70
N ARG A 9 -50.84 42.17 -10.86
CA ARG A 9 -51.40 40.89 -11.32
C ARG A 9 -50.30 39.93 -11.67
N PHE A 10 -50.28 38.79 -10.98
CA PHE A 10 -49.48 37.63 -11.46
C PHE A 10 -50.30 36.87 -12.51
N CYS A 11 -49.81 36.80 -13.72
CA CYS A 11 -50.27 35.89 -14.77
C CYS A 11 -49.81 34.47 -14.45
N ILE A 12 -50.74 33.57 -14.19
CA ILE A 12 -50.50 32.13 -14.08
C ILE A 12 -50.50 31.56 -15.49
N PHE A 13 -49.35 31.24 -16.03
CA PHE A 13 -49.22 30.41 -17.24
C PHE A 13 -49.39 28.95 -16.83
N GLY A 14 -50.52 28.35 -17.24
CA GLY A 14 -50.77 26.93 -17.13
C GLY A 14 -49.84 26.17 -18.13
N ILE A 15 -48.92 25.39 -17.62
CA ILE A 15 -48.18 24.42 -18.41
C ILE A 15 -48.98 23.13 -18.43
N ALA A 16 -49.53 22.80 -19.60
CA ALA A 16 -50.16 21.51 -19.87
C ALA A 16 -49.11 20.42 -19.84
N CYS A 17 -49.23 19.52 -18.87
CA CYS A 17 -48.34 18.34 -18.77
C CYS A 17 -48.80 17.31 -19.80
N VAL A 18 -48.08 17.18 -20.92
CA VAL A 18 -48.27 16.09 -21.87
C VAL A 18 -47.64 14.83 -21.27
N LEU A 19 -48.46 13.92 -20.79
CA LEU A 19 -48.02 12.59 -20.36
C LEU A 19 -47.56 11.77 -21.60
N SER A 20 -46.28 11.82 -21.88
CA SER A 20 -45.62 10.90 -22.80
C SER A 20 -45.45 9.55 -22.10
N THR A 21 -46.14 8.53 -22.54
CA THR A 21 -45.93 7.13 -22.17
C THR A 21 -44.57 6.69 -22.67
N ARG A 22 -43.52 6.86 -21.86
CA ARG A 22 -42.23 6.21 -22.11
C ARG A 22 -42.41 4.73 -21.84
N HIS A 23 -42.27 3.90 -22.90
CA HIS A 23 -41.99 2.49 -22.76
C HIS A 23 -40.65 2.37 -21.99
N GLN A 24 -40.73 1.96 -20.72
CA GLN A 24 -39.57 1.53 -19.96
C GLN A 24 -39.05 0.24 -20.60
N LEU A 25 -37.94 0.34 -21.32
CA LEU A 25 -37.13 -0.83 -21.63
C LEU A 25 -36.73 -1.48 -20.31
N PRO A 26 -36.81 -2.80 -20.17
CA PRO A 26 -36.36 -3.46 -18.96
C PRO A 26 -34.87 -3.12 -18.76
N ALA A 27 -34.54 -2.69 -17.55
CA ALA A 27 -33.15 -2.47 -17.17
C ALA A 27 -32.34 -3.75 -17.44
N PRO A 28 -31.15 -3.65 -18.04
CA PRO A 28 -30.34 -4.83 -18.25
C PRO A 28 -30.10 -5.48 -16.88
N GLN A 29 -30.49 -6.73 -16.74
CA GLN A 29 -30.15 -7.56 -15.58
C GLN A 29 -28.66 -7.85 -15.66
N TRP A 30 -27.85 -6.94 -15.12
CA TRP A 30 -26.46 -7.21 -14.83
C TRP A 30 -26.44 -8.21 -13.67
N SER A 31 -26.21 -9.47 -13.95
CA SER A 31 -25.78 -10.37 -12.87
C SER A 31 -24.52 -9.77 -12.27
N PRO A 32 -24.46 -9.54 -10.95
CA PRO A 32 -23.27 -9.02 -10.33
C PRO A 32 -22.10 -9.96 -10.66
N ILE A 33 -21.06 -9.46 -11.29
CA ILE A 33 -19.81 -10.21 -11.43
C ILE A 33 -19.32 -10.39 -10.00
N ILE A 34 -19.39 -11.61 -9.48
CA ILE A 34 -18.87 -11.95 -8.17
C ILE A 34 -17.34 -11.86 -8.28
N ILE A 35 -16.80 -10.76 -7.75
CA ILE A 35 -15.36 -10.58 -7.62
C ILE A 35 -14.95 -11.24 -6.29
N LEU A 36 -14.29 -12.38 -6.38
CA LEU A 36 -13.75 -13.08 -5.22
C LEU A 36 -12.40 -12.48 -4.82
N MET A 37 -12.13 -12.39 -3.52
CA MET A 37 -10.83 -11.92 -3.04
C MET A 37 -9.87 -13.09 -2.72
N GLU A 38 -8.59 -12.85 -2.97
CA GLU A 38 -7.51 -13.74 -2.57
C GLU A 38 -7.25 -13.67 -1.05
N THR A 39 -6.39 -14.55 -0.56
CA THR A 39 -5.93 -14.57 0.85
C THR A 39 -5.25 -13.25 1.27
N ILE A 40 -5.44 -12.83 2.53
CA ILE A 40 -4.70 -11.68 3.11
C ILE A 40 -3.18 -11.91 3.20
N LYS A 41 -2.70 -13.15 3.02
CA LYS A 41 -1.27 -13.46 2.90
C LYS A 41 -0.62 -12.73 1.73
N GLN A 42 -1.43 -12.26 0.76
CA GLN A 42 -0.95 -11.41 -0.34
C GLN A 42 -0.61 -9.97 0.09
N ILE A 43 -1.20 -9.50 1.20
CA ILE A 43 -0.94 -8.19 1.78
C ILE A 43 0.33 -8.23 2.63
N PHE A 44 0.49 -9.29 3.43
CA PHE A 44 1.62 -9.46 4.31
C PHE A 44 2.63 -10.43 3.72
N ARG A 45 3.75 -9.93 3.25
CA ARG A 45 4.85 -10.75 2.72
C ARG A 45 6.16 -10.39 3.38
N ILE A 46 6.97 -11.38 3.69
CA ILE A 46 8.29 -11.20 4.26
C ILE A 46 9.32 -11.15 3.13
N GLY A 47 10.18 -10.14 3.14
CA GLY A 47 11.25 -9.99 2.17
C GLY A 47 12.20 -8.85 2.51
N SER A 48 13.19 -8.65 1.65
CA SER A 48 14.14 -7.55 1.78
C SER A 48 13.67 -6.32 1.01
N GLY A 49 13.76 -5.15 1.66
CA GLY A 49 13.47 -3.87 1.02
C GLY A 49 14.48 -3.48 -0.07
N PRO A 50 14.38 -2.26 -0.59
CA PRO A 50 13.49 -1.19 -0.15
C PRO A 50 12.07 -1.21 -0.75
N SER A 51 11.81 -1.95 -1.83
CA SER A 51 10.53 -1.90 -2.55
C SER A 51 9.96 -3.30 -2.79
N SER A 52 8.64 -3.46 -2.57
CA SER A 52 7.97 -4.72 -2.90
C SER A 52 7.82 -4.92 -4.41
N SER A 53 7.51 -3.87 -5.16
CA SER A 53 7.36 -3.93 -6.62
C SER A 53 8.68 -3.90 -7.37
N HIS A 54 9.68 -3.15 -6.87
CA HIS A 54 10.95 -2.93 -7.56
C HIS A 54 12.12 -3.76 -7.02
N THR A 55 11.98 -4.44 -5.87
CA THR A 55 13.03 -5.31 -5.30
C THR A 55 12.53 -6.74 -5.13
N MET A 56 11.46 -6.95 -4.33
CA MET A 56 10.95 -8.30 -4.05
C MET A 56 10.37 -8.99 -5.28
N GLY A 57 9.57 -8.25 -6.09
CA GLY A 57 8.99 -8.76 -7.34
C GLY A 57 10.07 -9.18 -8.34
N PRO A 58 11.01 -8.31 -8.72
CA PRO A 58 12.12 -8.67 -9.60
C PRO A 58 13.00 -9.82 -9.09
N ARG A 59 13.27 -9.91 -7.77
CA ARG A 59 13.98 -11.05 -7.18
C ARG A 59 13.22 -12.36 -7.44
N ARG A 60 11.92 -12.40 -7.13
CA ARG A 60 11.09 -13.59 -7.39
C ARG A 60 11.02 -13.97 -8.86
N ALA A 61 10.94 -12.97 -9.75
CA ALA A 61 10.95 -13.22 -11.19
C ALA A 61 12.28 -13.82 -11.66
N ALA A 62 13.38 -13.31 -11.14
CA ALA A 62 14.72 -13.86 -11.40
C ALA A 62 14.86 -15.30 -10.86
N GLU A 63 14.35 -15.59 -9.66
CA GLU A 63 14.32 -16.95 -9.09
C GLU A 63 13.51 -17.90 -9.98
N GLN A 64 12.31 -17.51 -10.41
CA GLN A 64 11.47 -18.31 -11.31
C GLN A 64 12.18 -18.55 -12.65
N PHE A 65 12.80 -17.53 -13.23
CA PHE A 65 13.51 -17.68 -14.51
C PHE A 65 14.77 -18.51 -14.39
N ARG A 66 15.54 -18.37 -13.31
CA ARG A 66 16.67 -19.24 -12.98
C ARG A 66 16.27 -20.71 -12.97
N ASP A 67 15.16 -21.00 -12.30
CA ASP A 67 14.67 -22.37 -12.16
C ASP A 67 14.08 -22.92 -13.46
N ARG A 68 13.58 -22.07 -14.37
CA ARG A 68 13.12 -22.44 -15.73
C ARG A 68 14.28 -22.69 -16.72
N CYS A 69 15.35 -21.92 -16.61
CA CYS A 69 16.46 -21.96 -17.55
C CYS A 69 17.83 -22.12 -16.85
N PRO A 70 18.00 -23.18 -16.03
CA PRO A 70 19.23 -23.37 -15.23
C PRO A 70 20.44 -23.70 -16.08
N GLN A 71 20.26 -24.11 -17.34
CA GLN A 71 21.32 -24.45 -18.29
C GLN A 71 21.89 -23.23 -19.04
N ALA A 72 21.32 -22.04 -18.87
CA ALA A 72 21.83 -20.83 -19.52
C ALA A 72 23.29 -20.55 -19.15
N LYS A 73 24.04 -20.03 -20.10
CA LYS A 73 25.41 -19.57 -19.96
C LYS A 73 25.56 -18.07 -19.92
N ARG A 74 24.47 -17.37 -20.25
CA ARG A 74 24.31 -15.91 -20.10
C ARG A 74 22.84 -15.58 -19.91
N TYR A 75 22.54 -14.58 -19.09
CA TYR A 75 21.24 -13.98 -18.94
C TYR A 75 21.25 -12.51 -19.37
N ASP A 76 20.26 -12.10 -20.14
CA ASP A 76 19.98 -10.69 -20.42
C ASP A 76 18.62 -10.35 -19.79
N VAL A 77 18.54 -9.27 -19.02
CA VAL A 77 17.32 -8.85 -18.35
C VAL A 77 16.99 -7.42 -18.77
N THR A 78 15.88 -7.23 -19.47
CA THR A 78 15.40 -5.90 -19.85
C THR A 78 14.36 -5.42 -18.87
N LEU A 79 14.59 -4.24 -18.28
CA LEU A 79 13.66 -3.54 -17.39
C LEU A 79 12.97 -2.41 -18.15
N TYR A 80 11.65 -2.25 -17.94
CA TYR A 80 10.82 -1.29 -18.65
C TYR A 80 10.16 -0.30 -17.70
N GLY A 81 9.75 0.88 -18.23
CA GLY A 81 8.93 1.89 -17.55
C GLY A 81 9.45 2.25 -16.15
N SER A 82 8.59 2.16 -15.14
CA SER A 82 8.91 2.54 -13.76
C SER A 82 10.05 1.70 -13.17
N LEU A 83 10.12 0.38 -13.46
CA LEU A 83 11.24 -0.47 -13.02
C LEU A 83 12.60 0.02 -13.55
N ALA A 84 12.64 0.53 -14.76
CA ALA A 84 13.87 1.09 -15.33
C ALA A 84 14.15 2.51 -14.81
N ALA A 85 13.11 3.34 -14.65
CA ALA A 85 13.24 4.73 -14.26
C ALA A 85 13.78 4.90 -12.82
N THR A 86 13.35 4.05 -11.91
CA THR A 86 13.68 4.15 -10.47
C THR A 86 14.47 2.95 -9.94
N GLY A 87 14.70 1.94 -10.76
CA GLY A 87 15.22 0.63 -10.35
C GLY A 87 16.58 0.66 -9.64
N LYS A 88 17.49 1.53 -10.05
CA LYS A 88 18.79 1.69 -9.35
C LYS A 88 18.61 2.16 -7.91
N GLY A 89 17.70 3.11 -7.68
CA GLY A 89 17.38 3.60 -6.34
C GLY A 89 16.62 2.57 -5.50
N HIS A 90 15.90 1.68 -6.15
CA HIS A 90 15.16 0.59 -5.53
C HIS A 90 15.95 -0.73 -5.45
N MET A 91 17.23 -0.75 -5.81
CA MET A 91 18.09 -1.95 -5.79
C MET A 91 17.54 -3.10 -6.66
N THR A 92 16.84 -2.76 -7.77
CA THR A 92 16.26 -3.76 -8.68
C THR A 92 17.33 -4.61 -9.35
N ASP A 93 18.39 -3.95 -9.84
CA ASP A 93 19.56 -4.61 -10.42
C ASP A 93 20.25 -5.50 -9.41
N ALA A 94 20.50 -5.01 -8.20
CA ALA A 94 21.14 -5.81 -7.14
C ALA A 94 20.34 -7.09 -6.86
N ALA A 95 19.00 -6.99 -6.73
CA ALA A 95 18.14 -8.13 -6.47
C ALA A 95 18.16 -9.18 -7.59
N ILE A 96 18.21 -8.76 -8.85
CA ILE A 96 18.30 -9.64 -10.01
C ILE A 96 19.69 -10.25 -10.13
N LEU A 97 20.75 -9.43 -10.03
CA LEU A 97 22.13 -9.88 -10.15
C LEU A 97 22.52 -10.86 -9.05
N GLU A 98 22.13 -10.61 -7.78
CA GLU A 98 22.36 -11.54 -6.68
C GLU A 98 21.72 -12.91 -6.92
N THR A 99 20.64 -12.98 -7.69
CA THR A 99 19.91 -14.21 -7.98
C THR A 99 20.46 -14.97 -9.18
N LEU A 100 20.81 -14.27 -10.27
CA LEU A 100 21.18 -14.90 -11.55
C LEU A 100 22.70 -15.02 -11.74
N THR A 101 23.49 -14.03 -11.31
CA THR A 101 24.96 -14.02 -11.53
C THR A 101 25.70 -15.22 -10.93
N PRO A 102 25.26 -15.83 -9.80
CA PRO A 102 25.86 -17.07 -9.30
C PRO A 102 25.72 -18.26 -10.26
N VAL A 103 24.77 -18.25 -11.19
CA VAL A 103 24.53 -19.29 -12.20
C VAL A 103 25.25 -18.98 -13.49
N ALA A 104 25.08 -17.76 -14.03
CA ALA A 104 25.71 -17.33 -15.28
C ALA A 104 25.87 -15.79 -15.32
N PRO A 105 26.81 -15.24 -16.11
CA PRO A 105 26.95 -13.81 -16.35
C PRO A 105 25.59 -13.20 -16.73
N THR A 106 25.24 -12.06 -16.11
CA THR A 106 23.94 -11.42 -16.25
C THR A 106 24.11 -9.95 -16.61
N GLU A 107 23.42 -9.50 -17.67
CA GLU A 107 23.38 -8.10 -18.10
C GLU A 107 21.99 -7.50 -17.85
N ILE A 108 21.95 -6.23 -17.38
CA ILE A 108 20.70 -5.49 -17.19
C ILE A 108 20.56 -4.38 -18.24
N LEU A 109 19.51 -4.43 -19.04
CA LEU A 109 19.16 -3.45 -20.05
C LEU A 109 18.03 -2.54 -19.54
N TRP A 110 18.27 -1.23 -19.52
CA TRP A 110 17.35 -0.22 -18.98
C TRP A 110 16.57 0.47 -20.10
N LYS A 111 15.23 0.40 -20.06
CA LYS A 111 14.30 1.00 -21.05
C LYS A 111 13.22 1.84 -20.34
N PRO A 112 13.57 2.96 -19.70
CA PRO A 112 12.63 3.77 -18.92
C PRO A 112 11.53 4.41 -19.77
N ASP A 113 11.82 4.71 -21.05
CA ASP A 113 10.88 5.36 -21.96
C ASP A 113 9.87 4.40 -22.59
N ILE A 114 10.05 3.09 -22.40
CA ILE A 114 9.16 2.05 -22.94
C ILE A 114 8.26 1.54 -21.81
N ILE A 115 6.97 1.81 -21.94
CA ILE A 115 5.95 1.27 -21.04
C ILE A 115 5.21 0.17 -21.77
N LEU A 116 5.25 -1.05 -21.23
CA LEU A 116 4.50 -2.17 -21.81
C LEU A 116 3.00 -2.01 -21.52
N PRO A 117 2.11 -2.44 -22.46
CA PRO A 117 0.68 -2.15 -22.34
C PRO A 117 0.00 -2.71 -21.10
N PHE A 118 0.47 -3.87 -20.59
CA PHE A 118 -0.15 -4.55 -19.47
C PHE A 118 0.06 -3.84 -18.12
N HIS A 119 1.31 -3.41 -17.84
CA HIS A 119 1.66 -2.76 -16.57
C HIS A 119 2.97 -1.98 -16.69
N PRO A 120 3.14 -0.82 -16.01
CA PRO A 120 4.37 -0.02 -16.07
C PRO A 120 5.62 -0.71 -15.49
N ASN A 121 5.47 -1.75 -14.66
CA ASN A 121 6.58 -2.48 -14.05
C ASN A 121 6.88 -3.77 -14.83
N GLY A 122 7.17 -3.66 -16.11
CA GLY A 122 7.52 -4.79 -16.96
C GLY A 122 9.00 -5.18 -16.88
N MET A 123 9.28 -6.49 -16.99
CA MET A 123 10.62 -7.03 -17.12
C MET A 123 10.61 -8.24 -18.06
N LYS A 124 11.68 -8.38 -18.85
CA LYS A 124 11.89 -9.49 -19.77
C LYS A 124 13.21 -10.15 -19.47
N PHE A 125 13.20 -11.45 -19.24
CA PHE A 125 14.35 -12.30 -19.03
C PHE A 125 14.62 -13.13 -20.28
N GLU A 126 15.88 -13.26 -20.67
CA GLU A 126 16.33 -14.06 -21.81
C GLU A 126 17.57 -14.87 -21.39
N GLY A 127 17.55 -16.19 -21.64
CA GLY A 127 18.65 -17.09 -21.35
C GLY A 127 19.28 -17.61 -22.64
N PHE A 128 20.60 -17.62 -22.72
CA PHE A 128 21.38 -17.99 -23.89
C PHE A 128 22.36 -19.13 -23.59
N ASP A 129 22.64 -19.96 -24.61
CA ASP A 129 23.73 -20.96 -24.55
C ASP A 129 25.13 -20.37 -24.87
N ASP A 130 26.15 -21.21 -24.86
CA ASP A 130 27.55 -20.82 -25.19
C ASP A 130 27.70 -20.26 -26.62
N ALA A 131 26.83 -20.64 -27.55
CA ALA A 131 26.84 -20.16 -28.93
C ALA A 131 26.05 -18.85 -29.11
N GLY A 132 25.47 -18.32 -28.03
CA GLY A 132 24.61 -17.12 -28.06
C GLY A 132 23.21 -17.38 -28.62
N LYS A 133 22.78 -18.65 -28.72
CA LYS A 133 21.42 -19.00 -29.13
C LYS A 133 20.47 -18.83 -27.94
N LEU A 134 19.32 -18.18 -28.19
CA LEU A 134 18.24 -18.03 -27.22
C LEU A 134 17.66 -19.40 -26.83
N LEU A 135 17.65 -19.71 -25.54
CA LEU A 135 17.12 -20.94 -24.97
C LEU A 135 15.68 -20.77 -24.46
N ASP A 136 15.45 -19.67 -23.72
CA ASP A 136 14.12 -19.37 -23.16
C ASP A 136 13.95 -17.85 -23.00
N THR A 137 12.69 -17.40 -23.00
CA THR A 137 12.31 -16.01 -22.73
C THR A 137 11.12 -15.95 -21.78
N TYR A 138 11.11 -14.96 -20.87
CA TYR A 138 10.08 -14.80 -19.89
C TYR A 138 9.76 -13.31 -19.68
N THR A 139 8.56 -12.89 -20.09
CA THR A 139 8.06 -11.53 -19.84
C THR A 139 7.09 -11.58 -18.66
N VAL A 140 7.33 -10.74 -17.66
CA VAL A 140 6.57 -10.71 -16.42
C VAL A 140 6.49 -9.31 -15.85
N PHE A 141 5.45 -9.04 -15.08
CA PHE A 141 5.14 -7.73 -14.51
C PHE A 141 5.05 -7.82 -12.99
N SER A 142 5.61 -6.82 -12.30
CA SER A 142 5.46 -6.68 -10.86
C SER A 142 4.28 -5.74 -10.55
N ILE A 143 3.13 -6.32 -10.19
CA ILE A 143 1.84 -5.62 -10.06
C ILE A 143 1.55 -5.09 -8.65
N GLY A 144 2.57 -4.89 -7.82
CA GLY A 144 2.44 -4.36 -6.46
C GLY A 144 2.51 -5.46 -5.39
N GLY A 145 2.92 -5.08 -4.17
CA GLY A 145 3.08 -5.99 -3.04
C GLY A 145 4.05 -7.16 -3.27
N GLY A 146 4.88 -7.13 -4.34
CA GLY A 146 5.73 -8.24 -4.76
C GLY A 146 4.98 -9.37 -5.50
N THR A 147 3.77 -9.11 -5.98
CA THR A 147 3.00 -10.02 -6.84
C THR A 147 3.52 -9.94 -8.28
N LEU A 148 3.61 -11.08 -8.94
CA LEU A 148 3.96 -11.19 -10.34
C LEU A 148 2.71 -11.54 -11.17
N ALA A 149 2.64 -11.03 -12.39
CA ALA A 149 1.65 -11.39 -13.40
C ALA A 149 2.30 -11.46 -14.77
N ASN A 150 1.77 -12.30 -15.66
CA ASN A 150 2.09 -12.33 -17.09
C ASN A 150 0.87 -11.94 -17.93
N GLU A 151 1.07 -11.72 -19.23
CA GLU A 151 -0.02 -11.34 -20.17
C GLU A 151 -1.10 -12.42 -20.29
N ASP A 152 -0.74 -13.68 -20.06
CA ASP A 152 -1.67 -14.81 -20.14
C ASP A 152 -2.49 -15.01 -18.86
N PHE A 153 -2.31 -14.17 -17.84
CA PHE A 153 -2.92 -14.29 -16.50
C PHE A 153 -2.74 -15.66 -15.83
N ASN A 154 -1.84 -16.51 -16.32
CA ASN A 154 -1.70 -17.92 -15.92
C ASN A 154 -0.75 -18.15 -14.74
N GLU A 155 -0.11 -17.12 -14.18
CA GLU A 155 0.74 -17.33 -13.00
C GLU A 155 -0.07 -17.19 -11.72
N GLN A 156 -0.21 -18.33 -11.10
CA GLN A 156 -0.59 -18.57 -9.70
C GLN A 156 -1.43 -17.44 -9.07
N ARG A 157 -2.65 -17.24 -9.58
CA ARG A 157 -3.65 -16.58 -8.74
C ARG A 157 -3.72 -17.42 -7.47
N SER A 158 -3.36 -16.83 -6.36
CA SER A 158 -3.64 -17.44 -5.07
C SER A 158 -5.11 -17.80 -5.04
N ALA A 159 -5.45 -18.91 -4.38
CA ALA A 159 -6.84 -19.31 -4.28
C ALA A 159 -7.68 -18.11 -3.81
N THR A 160 -8.73 -17.81 -4.54
CA THR A 160 -9.74 -16.85 -4.09
C THR A 160 -10.56 -17.54 -3.01
N ILE A 161 -10.54 -17.00 -1.81
CA ILE A 161 -11.13 -17.64 -0.63
C ILE A 161 -12.27 -16.82 -0.02
N TYR A 162 -12.28 -15.49 -0.21
CA TYR A 162 -13.34 -14.65 0.31
C TYR A 162 -14.44 -14.45 -0.73
N PRO A 163 -15.72 -14.67 -0.35
CA PRO A 163 -16.84 -14.50 -1.27
C PRO A 163 -17.20 -13.01 -1.50
N ASP A 164 -16.91 -12.16 -0.53
CA ASP A 164 -17.24 -10.75 -0.55
C ASP A 164 -16.01 -9.91 -0.87
N SER A 165 -16.13 -8.93 -1.75
CA SER A 165 -15.00 -8.06 -2.14
C SER A 165 -15.15 -6.61 -1.67
N ARG A 166 -16.27 -6.26 -1.01
CA ARG A 166 -16.57 -4.92 -0.52
C ARG A 166 -16.80 -4.94 0.98
N ILE A 167 -16.35 -3.91 1.68
CA ILE A 167 -16.57 -3.82 3.13
C ILE A 167 -18.05 -3.76 3.48
N VAL A 168 -18.89 -3.11 2.66
CA VAL A 168 -20.33 -3.06 2.91
C VAL A 168 -20.97 -4.45 2.88
N ASP A 169 -20.56 -5.34 1.97
CA ASP A 169 -21.09 -6.70 1.86
C ASP A 169 -20.59 -7.57 3.03
N ILE A 170 -19.30 -7.40 3.40
CA ILE A 170 -18.74 -8.04 4.59
C ILE A 170 -19.48 -7.60 5.85
N MET A 171 -19.69 -6.28 6.06
CA MET A 171 -20.41 -5.76 7.22
C MET A 171 -21.84 -6.30 7.33
N HIS A 172 -22.52 -6.47 6.19
CA HIS A 172 -23.87 -7.06 6.18
C HIS A 172 -23.82 -8.49 6.72
N ARG A 173 -22.88 -9.30 6.26
CA ARG A 173 -22.66 -10.65 6.76
C ARG A 173 -22.28 -10.67 8.24
N LEU A 174 -21.34 -9.82 8.67
CA LEU A 174 -20.96 -9.71 10.09
C LEU A 174 -22.14 -9.38 11.00
N HIS A 175 -23.08 -8.55 10.50
CA HIS A 175 -24.28 -8.21 11.23
C HIS A 175 -25.28 -9.39 11.30
N GLU A 176 -25.45 -10.14 10.22
CA GLU A 176 -26.33 -11.31 10.18
C GLU A 176 -25.82 -12.45 11.07
N GLU A 177 -24.48 -12.64 11.12
CA GLU A 177 -23.81 -13.73 11.84
C GLU A 177 -23.39 -13.34 13.27
N ASP A 178 -23.59 -12.08 13.69
CA ASP A 178 -23.15 -11.50 14.97
C ASP A 178 -21.65 -11.72 15.22
N THR A 179 -20.82 -11.45 14.19
CA THR A 179 -19.38 -11.67 14.18
C THR A 179 -18.57 -10.39 13.93
N THR A 180 -17.27 -10.48 13.97
CA THR A 180 -16.31 -9.38 13.79
C THR A 180 -15.42 -9.62 12.55
N TYR A 181 -14.69 -8.58 12.10
CA TYR A 181 -13.80 -8.69 10.93
C TYR A 181 -12.71 -9.76 11.07
N TRP A 182 -12.11 -9.92 12.25
CA TRP A 182 -11.06 -10.95 12.44
C TRP A 182 -11.64 -12.37 12.49
N GLU A 183 -12.89 -12.56 12.95
CA GLU A 183 -13.58 -13.86 12.89
C GLU A 183 -13.95 -14.20 11.44
N TYR A 184 -14.37 -13.23 10.64
CA TYR A 184 -14.55 -13.40 9.21
C TYR A 184 -13.24 -13.86 8.53
N VAL A 185 -12.11 -13.25 8.88
CA VAL A 185 -10.81 -13.69 8.35
C VAL A 185 -10.51 -15.12 8.78
N GLU A 186 -10.65 -15.44 10.07
CA GLU A 186 -10.40 -16.81 10.57
C GLU A 186 -11.27 -17.84 9.86
N HIS A 187 -12.55 -17.52 9.62
CA HIS A 187 -13.49 -18.42 8.96
C HIS A 187 -13.00 -18.82 7.55
N TYR A 188 -12.53 -17.87 6.75
CA TYR A 188 -12.13 -18.13 5.36
C TYR A 188 -10.65 -18.52 5.19
N GLU A 189 -9.75 -18.08 6.04
CA GLU A 189 -8.31 -18.41 5.98
C GLU A 189 -7.98 -19.73 6.69
N GLY A 190 -8.83 -20.17 7.60
CA GLY A 190 -8.56 -21.29 8.49
C GLY A 190 -7.66 -20.92 9.68
N PRO A 191 -7.52 -21.84 10.66
CA PRO A 191 -6.77 -21.55 11.90
C PRO A 191 -5.27 -21.35 11.68
N GLU A 192 -4.70 -21.80 10.59
CA GLU A 192 -3.28 -21.60 10.25
C GLU A 192 -2.92 -20.14 9.95
N ILE A 193 -3.90 -19.26 9.79
CA ILE A 193 -3.65 -17.83 9.63
C ILE A 193 -2.95 -17.24 10.85
N TRP A 194 -3.23 -17.74 12.05
CA TRP A 194 -2.62 -17.23 13.28
C TRP A 194 -1.13 -17.47 13.34
N ASP A 195 -0.65 -18.66 12.93
CA ASP A 195 0.78 -18.96 12.84
C ASP A 195 1.47 -18.07 11.79
N TYR A 196 0.77 -17.81 10.69
CA TYR A 196 1.27 -16.92 9.66
C TYR A 196 1.40 -15.47 10.18
N LEU A 197 0.34 -14.94 10.79
CA LEU A 197 0.33 -13.57 11.33
C LEU A 197 1.31 -13.41 12.50
N ALA A 198 1.52 -14.46 13.31
CA ALA A 198 2.55 -14.45 14.35
C ALA A 198 3.96 -14.28 13.76
N LYS A 199 4.28 -14.96 12.65
CA LYS A 199 5.56 -14.78 11.94
C LYS A 199 5.68 -13.37 11.34
N ILE A 200 4.59 -12.83 10.78
CA ILE A 200 4.53 -11.45 10.29
C ILE A 200 4.80 -10.46 11.41
N TRP A 201 4.15 -10.65 12.55
CA TRP A 201 4.31 -9.77 13.71
C TRP A 201 5.72 -9.83 14.29
N ASP A 202 6.33 -11.01 14.35
CA ASP A 202 7.72 -11.17 14.79
C ASP A 202 8.70 -10.39 13.89
N VAL A 203 8.55 -10.49 12.56
CA VAL A 203 9.36 -9.72 11.61
C VAL A 203 9.14 -8.22 11.75
N MET A 204 7.90 -7.77 11.99
CA MET A 204 7.58 -6.36 12.22
C MET A 204 8.30 -5.84 13.49
N GLN A 205 8.29 -6.60 14.57
CA GLN A 205 9.00 -6.24 15.81
C GLN A 205 10.52 -6.22 15.60
N GLN A 206 11.08 -7.23 14.93
CA GLN A 206 12.50 -7.29 14.60
C GLN A 206 12.94 -6.09 13.75
N ALA A 207 12.14 -5.66 12.78
CA ALA A 207 12.43 -4.49 11.95
C ALA A 207 12.47 -3.20 12.79
N ILE A 208 11.55 -3.04 13.76
CA ILE A 208 11.57 -1.90 14.70
C ILE A 208 12.87 -1.92 15.53
N HIS A 209 13.19 -3.06 16.14
CA HIS A 209 14.40 -3.18 16.99
C HIS A 209 15.67 -2.93 16.18
N SER A 210 15.77 -3.51 14.97
CA SER A 210 16.93 -3.32 14.09
C SER A 210 17.08 -1.85 13.68
N GLY A 211 15.98 -1.18 13.32
CA GLY A 211 16.02 0.22 12.92
C GLY A 211 16.33 1.19 14.07
N LEU A 212 15.82 0.91 15.29
CA LEU A 212 16.14 1.71 16.49
C LEU A 212 17.60 1.59 16.92
N ASN A 213 18.26 0.46 16.65
CA ASN A 213 19.65 0.21 16.99
C ASN A 213 20.63 0.61 15.87
N ALA A 214 20.13 1.02 14.70
CA ALA A 214 20.96 1.41 13.58
C ALA A 214 21.23 2.92 13.57
N GLU A 215 22.48 3.29 13.34
CA GLU A 215 22.95 4.67 13.27
C GLU A 215 23.60 4.99 11.93
N GLY A 216 24.02 6.25 11.74
CA GLY A 216 24.75 6.71 10.57
C GLY A 216 23.84 7.23 9.45
N VAL A 217 24.26 6.97 8.21
CA VAL A 217 23.65 7.51 6.98
C VAL A 217 23.01 6.37 6.20
N LEU A 218 21.86 6.63 5.59
CA LEU A 218 21.18 5.68 4.70
C LEU A 218 21.96 5.52 3.38
N PRO A 219 21.89 4.34 2.75
CA PRO A 219 22.54 4.11 1.45
C PRO A 219 21.85 4.94 0.33
N GLY A 220 22.49 5.05 -0.85
CA GLY A 220 21.89 5.64 -2.05
C GLY A 220 22.28 7.08 -2.37
N GLY A 221 23.19 7.69 -1.61
CA GLY A 221 23.85 8.95 -1.99
C GLY A 221 23.13 10.25 -1.62
N LEU A 222 21.91 10.20 -1.02
CA LEU A 222 21.22 11.40 -0.51
C LEU A 222 21.87 11.98 0.77
N GLY A 223 22.70 11.21 1.46
CA GLY A 223 23.31 11.62 2.72
C GLY A 223 22.31 11.72 3.87
N LEU A 224 21.14 11.10 3.75
CA LEU A 224 20.09 11.18 4.76
C LEU A 224 20.49 10.42 6.02
N ARG A 225 20.59 11.13 7.14
CA ARG A 225 20.91 10.53 8.44
C ARG A 225 19.70 9.79 9.00
N ARG A 226 19.96 8.66 9.65
CA ARG A 226 18.95 7.94 10.44
C ARG A 226 18.49 8.80 11.60
N LYS A 227 17.20 8.76 11.89
CA LYS A 227 16.53 9.62 12.88
C LYS A 227 15.84 8.81 13.99
N ALA A 228 15.55 7.53 13.74
CA ALA A 228 14.70 6.70 14.61
C ALA A 228 15.18 6.67 16.06
N ALA A 229 16.46 6.34 16.30
CA ALA A 229 17.05 6.31 17.64
C ALA A 229 16.96 7.67 18.36
N LEU A 230 17.30 8.75 17.65
CA LEU A 230 17.21 10.12 18.20
C LEU A 230 15.79 10.51 18.56
N TYR A 231 14.80 10.17 17.70
CA TYR A 231 13.38 10.43 17.97
C TYR A 231 12.91 9.69 19.21
N LYS A 232 13.30 8.43 19.39
CA LYS A 232 12.99 7.65 20.59
C LYS A 232 13.52 8.32 21.85
N VAL A 233 14.83 8.65 21.88
CA VAL A 233 15.46 9.30 23.03
C VAL A 233 14.78 10.63 23.37
N LYS A 234 14.51 11.45 22.36
CA LYS A 234 13.82 12.74 22.57
C LYS A 234 12.39 12.52 23.08
N ALA A 235 11.64 11.55 22.51
CA ALA A 235 10.28 11.26 22.95
C ALA A 235 10.23 10.80 24.41
N GLU A 236 11.15 9.93 24.82
CA GLU A 236 11.25 9.44 26.19
C GLU A 236 11.58 10.55 27.18
N GLY A 237 12.30 11.58 26.77
CA GLY A 237 12.64 12.76 27.58
C GLY A 237 11.49 13.77 27.80
N TYR A 238 10.37 13.66 27.04
CA TYR A 238 9.26 14.57 27.23
C TYR A 238 8.39 14.23 28.44
N GLY A 239 8.06 15.25 29.27
CA GLY A 239 7.16 15.10 30.42
C GLY A 239 5.69 14.95 30.03
N SER A 240 5.26 15.47 28.87
CA SER A 240 3.88 15.33 28.36
C SER A 240 3.69 13.96 27.75
N ALA A 241 2.74 13.17 28.29
CA ALA A 241 2.39 11.84 27.77
C ALA A 241 1.93 11.90 26.29
N SER A 242 1.20 12.94 25.91
CA SER A 242 0.73 13.10 24.53
C SER A 242 1.90 13.28 23.54
N ILE A 243 2.84 14.16 23.84
CA ILE A 243 4.03 14.40 23.01
C ILE A 243 4.92 13.16 22.99
N LYS A 244 5.14 12.54 24.17
CA LYS A 244 5.93 11.29 24.29
C LYS A 244 5.35 10.21 23.40
N ASN A 245 4.06 9.91 23.52
CA ASN A 245 3.40 8.87 22.74
C ASN A 245 3.48 9.13 21.24
N ARG A 246 3.22 10.35 20.79
CA ARG A 246 3.36 10.73 19.38
C ARG A 246 4.80 10.60 18.89
N GLY A 247 5.77 11.03 19.66
CA GLY A 247 7.19 10.89 19.35
C GLY A 247 7.65 9.43 19.24
N LEU A 248 7.13 8.53 20.09
CA LEU A 248 7.40 7.10 20.03
C LEU A 248 6.81 6.46 18.78
N VAL A 249 5.58 6.81 18.38
CA VAL A 249 4.99 6.34 17.12
C VAL A 249 5.85 6.75 15.92
N TYR A 250 6.31 8.01 15.89
CA TYR A 250 7.25 8.46 14.85
C TYR A 250 8.54 7.64 14.88
N ALA A 251 9.14 7.43 16.06
CA ALA A 251 10.39 6.69 16.18
C ALA A 251 10.26 5.24 15.63
N TYR A 252 9.17 4.56 15.93
CA TYR A 252 8.93 3.20 15.46
C TYR A 252 8.70 3.14 13.95
N ALA A 253 7.91 4.06 13.40
CA ALA A 253 7.69 4.13 11.96
C ALA A 253 8.98 4.48 11.19
N LEU A 254 9.77 5.43 11.70
CA LEU A 254 11.09 5.76 11.16
C LEU A 254 12.03 4.55 11.21
N ALA A 255 12.04 3.81 12.33
CA ALA A 255 12.91 2.64 12.50
C ALA A 255 12.67 1.59 11.40
N VAL A 256 11.42 1.20 11.18
CA VAL A 256 11.08 0.22 10.14
C VAL A 256 11.40 0.77 8.75
N SER A 257 11.06 2.04 8.48
CA SER A 257 11.26 2.65 7.17
C SER A 257 12.75 2.83 6.82
N GLU A 258 13.58 3.20 7.80
CA GLU A 258 15.03 3.31 7.65
C GLU A 258 15.70 1.94 7.48
N HIS A 259 15.20 0.92 8.21
CA HIS A 259 15.62 -0.46 8.04
C HIS A 259 15.29 -0.99 6.64
N ASN A 260 14.05 -0.74 6.18
CA ASN A 260 13.61 -1.06 4.83
C ASN A 260 14.46 -0.38 3.76
N ALA A 261 14.69 0.94 3.88
CA ALA A 261 15.47 1.73 2.92
C ALA A 261 16.93 1.27 2.80
N SER A 262 17.40 0.47 3.75
CA SER A 262 18.75 -0.11 3.77
C SER A 262 18.79 -1.57 3.29
N GLY A 263 17.71 -2.08 2.68
CA GLY A 263 17.63 -3.47 2.23
C GLY A 263 17.32 -4.47 3.36
N GLY A 264 16.88 -3.99 4.53
CA GLY A 264 16.55 -4.83 5.66
C GLY A 264 15.34 -5.72 5.42
N ARG A 265 15.23 -6.79 6.21
CA ARG A 265 14.11 -7.74 6.17
C ARG A 265 12.89 -7.13 6.84
N VAL A 266 11.79 -7.01 6.10
CA VAL A 266 10.54 -6.42 6.56
C VAL A 266 9.34 -7.30 6.18
N ALA A 267 8.20 -7.05 6.81
CA ALA A 267 6.90 -7.52 6.34
C ALA A 267 6.19 -6.36 5.63
N THR A 268 5.65 -6.62 4.44
CA THR A 268 4.82 -5.61 3.74
C THR A 268 3.53 -5.33 4.50
N ALA A 269 3.04 -4.06 4.43
CA ALA A 269 1.76 -3.63 5.00
C ALA A 269 1.27 -2.32 4.36
N PRO A 270 0.63 -2.33 3.16
CA PRO A 270 0.58 -3.45 2.21
C PRO A 270 1.84 -3.60 1.36
N THR A 271 2.75 -2.61 1.32
CA THR A 271 3.99 -2.61 0.52
C THR A 271 5.22 -2.38 1.40
N CYS A 272 6.44 -2.57 0.84
CA CYS A 272 7.67 -2.18 1.54
C CYS A 272 7.74 -0.67 1.77
N GLY A 273 7.29 0.14 0.81
CA GLY A 273 7.30 1.60 0.91
C GLY A 273 6.48 2.16 2.07
N SER A 274 5.48 1.39 2.52
CA SER A 274 4.58 1.76 3.62
C SER A 274 4.68 0.84 4.85
N CYS A 275 5.66 -0.05 4.89
CA CYS A 275 5.79 -1.10 5.92
C CYS A 275 6.05 -0.57 7.35
N GLY A 276 6.31 0.72 7.52
CA GLY A 276 6.53 1.34 8.82
C GLY A 276 5.25 1.70 9.58
N VAL A 277 4.12 1.86 8.90
CA VAL A 277 2.88 2.38 9.49
C VAL A 277 2.24 1.39 10.49
N VAL A 278 1.85 0.24 10.01
CA VAL A 278 1.12 -0.78 10.81
C VAL A 278 1.96 -1.27 11.99
N PRO A 279 3.24 -1.66 11.82
CA PRO A 279 4.03 -2.09 12.96
C PRO A 279 4.24 -0.99 14.00
N ALA A 280 4.40 0.28 13.59
CA ALA A 280 4.55 1.39 14.55
C ALA A 280 3.29 1.58 15.41
N VAL A 281 2.11 1.56 14.79
CA VAL A 281 0.82 1.66 15.50
C VAL A 281 0.66 0.50 16.50
N LEU A 282 0.80 -0.73 16.02
CA LEU A 282 0.59 -1.92 16.85
C LEU A 282 1.63 -2.06 17.97
N TYR A 283 2.91 -1.80 17.67
CA TYR A 283 3.97 -1.87 18.66
C TYR A 283 3.80 -0.80 19.74
N HIS A 284 3.42 0.43 19.33
CA HIS A 284 3.11 1.49 20.28
C HIS A 284 1.94 1.09 21.20
N LEU A 285 0.85 0.57 20.66
CA LEU A 285 -0.32 0.16 21.42
C LEU A 285 0.00 -1.05 22.31
N LYS A 286 0.74 -2.05 21.82
CA LYS A 286 1.20 -3.18 22.62
C LYS A 286 2.00 -2.72 23.85
N THR A 287 2.97 -1.81 23.65
CA THR A 287 3.88 -1.38 24.72
C THR A 287 3.29 -0.35 25.66
N SER A 288 2.43 0.56 25.17
CA SER A 288 1.84 1.63 25.97
C SER A 288 0.54 1.23 26.69
N ARG A 289 -0.19 0.24 26.17
CA ARG A 289 -1.48 -0.25 26.71
C ARG A 289 -1.44 -1.70 27.15
N ASN A 290 -0.31 -2.37 26.95
CA ASN A 290 -0.09 -3.78 27.32
C ASN A 290 -1.13 -4.73 26.70
N PHE A 291 -1.52 -4.51 25.45
CA PHE A 291 -2.41 -5.42 24.73
C PHE A 291 -1.77 -6.81 24.58
N PRO A 292 -2.54 -7.90 24.83
CA PRO A 292 -2.07 -9.27 24.61
C PRO A 292 -1.70 -9.51 23.15
N GLU A 293 -0.75 -10.40 22.93
CA GLU A 293 -0.28 -10.72 21.56
C GLU A 293 -1.42 -11.23 20.66
N GLN A 294 -2.31 -12.07 21.17
CA GLN A 294 -3.46 -12.54 20.44
C GLN A 294 -4.36 -11.40 19.92
N SER A 295 -4.53 -10.33 20.72
CA SER A 295 -5.27 -9.14 20.26
C SER A 295 -4.55 -8.41 19.15
N ILE A 296 -3.21 -8.36 19.16
CA ILE A 296 -2.42 -7.81 18.06
C ILE A 296 -2.59 -8.62 16.77
N LEU A 297 -2.59 -9.96 16.86
CA LEU A 297 -2.80 -10.81 15.71
C LEU A 297 -4.21 -10.64 15.11
N ARG A 298 -5.24 -10.53 15.94
CA ARG A 298 -6.61 -10.21 15.51
C ARG A 298 -6.69 -8.85 14.81
N ALA A 299 -6.00 -7.84 15.35
CA ALA A 299 -5.90 -6.53 14.72
C ALA A 299 -5.17 -6.56 13.37
N LEU A 300 -4.13 -7.41 13.22
CA LEU A 300 -3.46 -7.64 11.94
C LEU A 300 -4.40 -8.31 10.94
N ALA A 301 -5.22 -9.29 11.37
CA ALA A 301 -6.21 -9.93 10.50
C ALA A 301 -7.19 -8.90 9.93
N THR A 302 -7.77 -8.05 10.79
CA THR A 302 -8.64 -6.93 10.38
C THR A 302 -7.92 -5.97 9.43
N ALA A 303 -6.69 -5.54 9.75
CA ALA A 303 -5.90 -4.67 8.89
C ALA A 303 -5.66 -5.28 7.50
N GLY A 304 -5.34 -6.57 7.45
CA GLY A 304 -5.12 -7.31 6.21
C GLY A 304 -6.36 -7.37 5.33
N LEU A 305 -7.54 -7.53 5.93
CA LEU A 305 -8.82 -7.57 5.23
C LEU A 305 -9.12 -6.23 4.53
N PHE A 306 -8.98 -5.10 5.23
CA PHE A 306 -9.19 -3.78 4.64
C PHE A 306 -8.24 -3.51 3.47
N ALA A 307 -6.96 -3.84 3.61
CA ALA A 307 -6.00 -3.71 2.51
C ALA A 307 -6.31 -4.64 1.33
N ASN A 308 -6.84 -5.84 1.61
CA ASN A 308 -7.22 -6.81 0.57
C ASN A 308 -8.40 -6.32 -0.26
N VAL A 309 -9.38 -5.66 0.37
CA VAL A 309 -10.48 -4.98 -0.32
C VAL A 309 -9.96 -3.89 -1.26
N VAL A 310 -9.00 -3.07 -0.80
CA VAL A 310 -8.37 -2.05 -1.66
C VAL A 310 -7.58 -2.69 -2.80
N ARG A 311 -6.79 -3.73 -2.53
CA ARG A 311 -6.02 -4.44 -3.55
C ARG A 311 -6.93 -5.04 -4.64
N THR A 312 -8.09 -5.53 -4.25
CA THR A 312 -9.04 -6.18 -5.15
C THR A 312 -9.81 -5.19 -6.03
N ASN A 313 -10.26 -4.05 -5.45
CA ASN A 313 -11.15 -3.10 -6.13
C ASN A 313 -10.43 -1.88 -6.71
N ALA A 314 -9.17 -1.66 -6.32
CA ALA A 314 -8.34 -0.57 -6.82
C ALA A 314 -6.91 -1.09 -7.10
N SER A 315 -5.90 -0.56 -6.39
CA SER A 315 -4.52 -1.04 -6.44
C SER A 315 -3.75 -0.61 -5.17
N ILE A 316 -2.75 -1.40 -4.82
CA ILE A 316 -1.76 -1.05 -3.79
C ILE A 316 -0.39 -0.69 -4.41
N SER A 317 -0.33 -0.46 -5.73
CA SER A 317 0.90 -0.13 -6.45
C SER A 317 1.08 1.38 -6.59
N GLY A 318 2.20 1.92 -6.11
CA GLY A 318 2.58 3.32 -6.32
C GLY A 318 2.70 3.71 -7.78
N ALA A 319 3.08 2.76 -8.64
CA ALA A 319 3.19 2.96 -10.10
C ALA A 319 1.83 3.07 -10.80
N GLU A 320 0.76 2.54 -10.20
CA GLU A 320 -0.61 2.62 -10.74
C GLU A 320 -1.41 3.78 -10.18
N VAL A 321 -1.43 3.89 -8.83
CA VAL A 321 -2.33 4.82 -8.14
C VAL A 321 -1.61 5.86 -7.28
N GLY A 322 -0.29 5.96 -7.35
CA GLY A 322 0.46 6.84 -6.47
C GLY A 322 0.57 6.34 -5.02
N CYS A 323 1.12 7.14 -4.12
CA CYS A 323 1.29 6.77 -2.71
C CYS A 323 -0.02 6.67 -1.91
N GLN A 324 -1.16 7.12 -2.45
CA GLN A 324 -2.47 6.85 -1.82
C GLN A 324 -2.72 5.33 -1.69
N GLY A 325 -2.27 4.52 -2.68
CA GLY A 325 -2.36 3.06 -2.65
C GLY A 325 -1.38 2.38 -1.69
N GLU A 326 -0.30 3.03 -1.32
CA GLU A 326 0.69 2.51 -0.37
C GLU A 326 0.48 3.09 1.03
N ILE A 327 0.78 4.37 1.22
CA ILE A 327 0.72 5.08 2.51
C ILE A 327 -0.73 5.28 2.98
N GLY A 328 -1.64 5.63 2.06
CA GLY A 328 -3.06 5.81 2.41
C GLY A 328 -3.67 4.49 2.89
N VAL A 329 -3.40 3.39 2.17
CA VAL A 329 -3.88 2.06 2.56
C VAL A 329 -3.25 1.61 3.87
N ALA A 330 -1.95 1.82 4.07
CA ALA A 330 -1.28 1.49 5.33
C ALA A 330 -1.86 2.29 6.52
N CYS A 331 -2.23 3.56 6.31
CA CYS A 331 -2.92 4.37 7.31
C CYS A 331 -4.28 3.79 7.67
N ALA A 332 -5.09 3.39 6.66
CA ALA A 332 -6.38 2.73 6.87
C ALA A 332 -6.22 1.40 7.63
N MET A 333 -5.24 0.58 7.25
CA MET A 333 -4.88 -0.65 7.97
C MET A 333 -4.59 -0.38 9.45
N GLY A 334 -3.73 0.63 9.72
CA GLY A 334 -3.36 1.02 11.08
C GLY A 334 -4.54 1.55 11.88
N ALA A 335 -5.44 2.31 11.25
CA ALA A 335 -6.64 2.85 11.90
C ALA A 335 -7.65 1.74 12.24
N ALA A 336 -7.92 0.82 11.29
CA ALA A 336 -8.77 -0.34 11.52
C ALA A 336 -8.22 -1.22 12.66
N ALA A 337 -6.91 -1.52 12.63
CA ALA A 337 -6.24 -2.30 13.66
C ALA A 337 -6.31 -1.64 15.05
N ALA A 338 -6.09 -0.34 15.13
CA ALA A 338 -6.20 0.40 16.38
C ALA A 338 -7.64 0.39 16.90
N SER A 339 -8.63 0.64 16.04
CA SER A 339 -10.05 0.63 16.42
C SER A 339 -10.46 -0.76 16.92
N GLN A 340 -10.02 -1.83 16.25
CA GLN A 340 -10.20 -3.22 16.71
C GLN A 340 -9.63 -3.46 18.11
N LEU A 341 -8.42 -2.97 18.39
CA LEU A 341 -7.77 -3.15 19.70
C LEU A 341 -8.52 -2.42 20.82
N PHE A 342 -9.12 -1.27 20.53
CA PHE A 342 -9.93 -0.52 21.51
C PHE A 342 -11.37 -1.03 21.63
N GLY A 343 -11.74 -2.12 20.96
CA GLY A 343 -13.06 -2.72 21.03
C GLY A 343 -14.12 -1.93 20.25
N GLY A 344 -13.70 -1.22 19.21
CA GLY A 344 -14.63 -0.52 18.30
C GLY A 344 -15.64 -1.47 17.65
N SER A 345 -16.88 -1.02 17.47
CA SER A 345 -17.89 -1.73 16.68
C SER A 345 -17.43 -1.86 15.22
N ASN A 346 -18.03 -2.79 14.46
CA ASN A 346 -17.73 -2.94 13.04
C ASN A 346 -17.91 -1.63 12.25
N LEU A 347 -18.91 -0.80 12.61
CA LEU A 347 -19.11 0.53 12.04
C LEU A 347 -17.97 1.51 12.40
N GLN A 348 -17.50 1.51 13.65
CA GLN A 348 -16.39 2.39 14.07
C GLN A 348 -15.07 1.99 13.45
N ILE A 349 -14.81 0.69 13.27
CA ILE A 349 -13.63 0.17 12.60
C ILE A 349 -13.61 0.62 11.13
N GLU A 350 -14.73 0.43 10.43
CA GLU A 350 -14.88 0.85 9.04
C GLU A 350 -14.72 2.37 8.90
N TYR A 351 -15.39 3.17 9.74
CA TYR A 351 -15.26 4.63 9.70
C TYR A 351 -13.85 5.11 9.98
N SER A 352 -13.13 4.48 10.92
CA SER A 352 -11.72 4.82 11.19
C SER A 352 -10.84 4.55 9.97
N ALA A 353 -11.06 3.44 9.28
CA ALA A 353 -10.33 3.08 8.06
C ALA A 353 -10.67 4.00 6.89
N GLU A 354 -11.95 4.32 6.72
CA GLU A 354 -12.46 5.26 5.71
C GLU A 354 -11.80 6.62 5.85
N MET A 355 -11.89 7.25 7.04
CA MET A 355 -11.29 8.53 7.38
C MET A 355 -9.77 8.54 7.09
N ALA A 356 -9.10 7.45 7.45
CA ALA A 356 -7.66 7.33 7.25
C ALA A 356 -7.28 7.29 5.76
N LEU A 357 -8.07 6.60 4.91
CA LEU A 357 -7.82 6.53 3.47
C LEU A 357 -8.21 7.82 2.76
N GLU A 358 -9.40 8.38 3.08
CA GLU A 358 -9.91 9.62 2.49
C GLU A 358 -8.88 10.75 2.55
N HIS A 359 -8.22 10.92 3.70
CA HIS A 359 -7.24 11.99 3.93
C HIS A 359 -5.89 11.76 3.23
N HIS A 360 -5.75 10.69 2.45
CA HIS A 360 -4.59 10.41 1.61
C HIS A 360 -4.92 10.38 0.12
N LEU A 361 -6.16 10.69 -0.28
CA LEU A 361 -6.55 10.77 -1.70
C LEU A 361 -5.69 11.83 -2.43
N GLY A 362 -5.27 11.49 -3.65
CA GLY A 362 -4.43 12.35 -4.49
C GLY A 362 -2.94 12.37 -4.12
N LEU A 363 -2.48 11.54 -3.17
CA LEU A 363 -1.07 11.51 -2.77
C LEU A 363 -0.19 10.93 -3.88
N THR A 364 0.72 11.78 -4.40
CA THR A 364 1.66 11.42 -5.46
C THR A 364 2.72 10.42 -5.01
N CYS A 365 3.34 9.70 -5.95
CA CYS A 365 4.54 8.89 -5.72
C CYS A 365 5.71 9.43 -6.56
N ASP A 366 6.53 10.27 -5.94
CA ASP A 366 7.58 11.07 -6.55
C ASP A 366 8.90 11.01 -5.75
N PRO A 367 9.47 9.80 -5.55
CA PRO A 367 10.63 9.60 -4.68
C PRO A 367 11.88 10.31 -5.23
N VAL A 368 12.55 11.07 -4.37
CA VAL A 368 13.78 11.80 -4.72
C VAL A 368 14.88 10.81 -5.10
N CYS A 369 15.48 11.01 -6.27
CA CYS A 369 16.49 10.11 -6.85
C CYS A 369 16.03 8.64 -7.00
N GLY A 370 14.73 8.39 -7.03
CA GLY A 370 14.18 7.04 -7.06
C GLY A 370 14.41 6.22 -5.78
N LEU A 371 14.76 6.86 -4.66
CA LEU A 371 15.05 6.20 -3.39
C LEU A 371 13.83 6.17 -2.49
N VAL A 372 13.53 5.03 -1.86
CA VAL A 372 12.45 4.89 -0.86
C VAL A 372 12.88 5.57 0.45
N GLN A 373 13.20 6.86 0.38
CA GLN A 373 13.70 7.68 1.47
C GLN A 373 12.93 8.98 1.62
N ILE A 374 12.98 9.88 0.63
CA ILE A 374 12.26 11.14 0.61
C ILE A 374 11.19 11.07 -0.49
N PRO A 375 9.92 11.24 -0.17
CA PRO A 375 9.31 11.53 1.14
C PRO A 375 8.90 10.28 1.94
N CYS A 376 9.19 9.06 1.48
CA CYS A 376 8.61 7.79 1.96
C CYS A 376 8.78 7.58 3.47
N ILE A 377 9.99 7.78 4.02
CA ILE A 377 10.29 7.56 5.44
C ILE A 377 9.42 8.47 6.33
N GLU A 378 9.32 9.74 5.97
CA GLU A 378 8.53 10.71 6.75
C GLU A 378 7.02 10.47 6.60
N ARG A 379 6.56 10.08 5.39
CA ARG A 379 5.16 9.71 5.16
C ARG A 379 4.71 8.54 6.06
N ASN A 380 5.57 7.53 6.27
CA ASN A 380 5.27 6.44 7.21
C ASN A 380 5.03 6.95 8.63
N ALA A 381 5.89 7.84 9.13
CA ALA A 381 5.75 8.40 10.47
C ALA A 381 4.45 9.21 10.62
N PHE A 382 4.14 10.08 9.66
CA PHE A 382 2.91 10.87 9.66
C PHE A 382 1.66 10.00 9.51
N ALA A 383 1.67 9.00 8.65
CA ALA A 383 0.55 8.09 8.47
C ALA A 383 0.28 7.23 9.71
N ALA A 384 1.32 6.78 10.41
CA ALA A 384 1.16 6.05 11.67
C ALA A 384 0.48 6.92 12.76
N ALA A 385 0.84 8.19 12.86
CA ALA A 385 0.16 9.11 13.77
C ALA A 385 -1.28 9.39 13.33
N ARG A 386 -1.52 9.61 12.03
CA ARG A 386 -2.88 9.80 11.49
C ARG A 386 -3.78 8.59 11.68
N ALA A 387 -3.25 7.38 11.62
CA ALA A 387 -4.01 6.17 11.91
C ALA A 387 -4.58 6.20 13.35
N LEU A 388 -3.79 6.65 14.31
CA LEU A 388 -4.24 6.83 15.70
C LEU A 388 -5.22 8.01 15.85
N ASP A 389 -5.02 9.11 15.11
CA ASP A 389 -5.94 10.24 15.09
C ASP A 389 -7.31 9.81 14.49
N ALA A 390 -7.32 9.04 13.40
CA ALA A 390 -8.52 8.49 12.78
C ALA A 390 -9.25 7.52 13.71
N ASN A 391 -8.53 6.61 14.39
CA ASN A 391 -9.10 5.76 15.42
C ASN A 391 -9.74 6.58 16.54
N THR A 392 -9.07 7.62 17.05
CA THR A 392 -9.60 8.49 18.10
C THR A 392 -10.90 9.16 17.65
N TYR A 393 -10.92 9.66 16.41
CA TYR A 393 -12.11 10.29 15.84
C TYR A 393 -13.28 9.29 15.71
N GLY A 394 -13.03 8.10 15.16
CA GLY A 394 -14.02 7.03 15.00
C GLY A 394 -14.57 6.55 16.35
N THR A 395 -13.72 6.44 17.37
CA THR A 395 -14.11 5.99 18.71
C THR A 395 -15.07 6.97 19.40
N PHE A 396 -14.96 8.29 19.14
CA PHE A 396 -15.88 9.29 19.70
C PHE A 396 -17.23 9.38 18.97
N SER A 397 -17.37 8.69 17.84
CA SER A 397 -18.61 8.63 17.07
C SER A 397 -19.41 7.35 17.38
N ASP A 398 -20.62 7.25 16.86
CA ASP A 398 -21.39 6.00 16.83
C ASP A 398 -21.03 5.12 15.61
N GLY A 399 -20.05 5.52 14.82
CA GLY A 399 -19.61 4.87 13.59
C GLY A 399 -20.46 5.18 12.36
N ARG A 400 -21.56 5.93 12.49
CA ARG A 400 -22.43 6.29 11.36
C ARG A 400 -21.83 7.48 10.60
N HIS A 401 -21.71 7.33 9.28
CA HIS A 401 -21.17 8.37 8.39
C HIS A 401 -21.79 8.27 6.98
N ARG A 402 -21.43 9.19 6.08
CA ARG A 402 -22.12 9.33 4.78
C ARG A 402 -21.36 8.70 3.62
N VAL A 403 -20.03 8.71 3.68
CA VAL A 403 -19.16 8.19 2.63
C VAL A 403 -18.56 6.89 3.15
N SER A 404 -18.81 5.77 2.48
CA SER A 404 -18.30 4.48 2.91
C SER A 404 -16.84 4.27 2.47
N PHE A 405 -16.14 3.36 3.14
CA PHE A 405 -14.79 2.93 2.75
C PHE A 405 -14.72 2.48 1.29
N ASP A 406 -15.73 1.74 0.82
CA ASP A 406 -15.79 1.28 -0.58
C ASP A 406 -15.90 2.45 -1.57
N GLN A 407 -16.61 3.52 -1.21
CA GLN A 407 -16.69 4.74 -2.04
C GLN A 407 -15.35 5.45 -2.09
N VAL A 408 -14.61 5.52 -0.98
CA VAL A 408 -13.25 6.09 -0.96
C VAL A 408 -12.29 5.25 -1.78
N VAL A 409 -12.39 3.92 -1.73
CA VAL A 409 -11.59 3.01 -2.58
C VAL A 409 -11.86 3.26 -4.06
N GLU A 410 -13.11 3.44 -4.46
CA GLU A 410 -13.47 3.75 -5.85
C GLU A 410 -12.95 5.14 -6.28
N VAL A 411 -13.03 6.15 -5.39
CA VAL A 411 -12.43 7.47 -5.64
C VAL A 411 -10.91 7.35 -5.78
N MET A 412 -10.26 6.57 -4.91
CA MET A 412 -8.81 6.32 -5.00
C MET A 412 -8.42 5.68 -6.34
N ARG A 413 -9.19 4.71 -6.83
CA ARG A 413 -8.99 4.09 -8.13
C ARG A 413 -9.06 5.10 -9.27
N LYS A 414 -10.07 5.98 -9.26
CA LYS A 414 -10.27 7.04 -10.26
C LYS A 414 -9.17 8.09 -10.21
N THR A 415 -8.90 8.65 -9.04
CA THR A 415 -7.84 9.65 -8.86
C THR A 415 -6.46 9.10 -9.20
N GLY A 416 -6.20 7.81 -8.91
CA GLY A 416 -4.98 7.13 -9.32
C GLY A 416 -4.82 7.04 -10.83
N HIS A 417 -5.91 6.75 -11.54
CA HIS A 417 -5.94 6.76 -13.00
C HIS A 417 -5.69 8.16 -13.57
N ASP A 418 -6.29 9.19 -12.95
CA ASP A 418 -6.21 10.58 -13.41
C ASP A 418 -4.87 11.26 -13.05
N LEU A 419 -4.10 10.70 -12.11
CA LEU A 419 -2.75 11.20 -11.80
C LEU A 419 -1.86 11.08 -13.05
N PRO A 420 -1.19 12.16 -13.50
CA PRO A 420 -0.19 12.08 -14.55
C PRO A 420 0.90 11.04 -14.24
N SER A 421 1.41 10.36 -15.27
CA SER A 421 2.44 9.32 -15.12
C SER A 421 3.68 9.82 -14.36
N LEU A 422 4.03 11.12 -14.49
CA LEU A 422 5.17 11.73 -13.79
C LEU A 422 5.04 11.73 -12.25
N TYR A 423 3.84 11.49 -11.72
CA TYR A 423 3.57 11.37 -10.27
C TYR A 423 3.31 9.93 -9.81
N ARG A 424 3.59 8.94 -10.67
CA ARG A 424 3.37 7.52 -10.41
C ARG A 424 4.67 6.71 -10.45
N GLU A 425 5.54 6.92 -9.43
CA GLU A 425 6.78 6.17 -9.20
C GLU A 425 7.79 6.22 -10.37
N THR A 426 7.89 7.38 -11.04
CA THR A 426 8.84 7.59 -12.14
C THR A 426 9.99 8.50 -11.79
N SER A 427 9.91 9.24 -10.68
CA SER A 427 10.85 10.32 -10.31
C SER A 427 11.03 11.39 -11.41
N ALA A 428 10.07 11.51 -12.31
CA ALA A 428 10.08 12.47 -13.42
C ALA A 428 9.35 13.78 -13.11
N GLY A 429 8.76 13.90 -11.91
CA GLY A 429 8.00 15.08 -11.48
C GLY A 429 8.02 15.28 -9.97
N GLY A 430 7.27 16.27 -9.49
CA GLY A 430 7.08 16.55 -8.07
C GLY A 430 8.38 16.83 -7.32
N LEU A 431 8.50 16.27 -6.11
CA LEU A 431 9.67 16.44 -5.25
C LEU A 431 10.98 16.00 -5.90
N ALA A 432 10.92 14.96 -6.75
CA ALA A 432 12.11 14.43 -7.41
C ALA A 432 12.77 15.44 -8.35
N THR A 433 11.99 16.25 -9.06
CA THR A 433 12.51 17.27 -9.99
C THR A 433 12.92 18.57 -9.29
N GLU A 434 12.21 18.93 -8.22
CA GLU A 434 12.53 20.14 -7.43
C GLU A 434 13.77 19.96 -6.55
N TYR A 435 14.13 18.71 -6.23
CA TYR A 435 15.32 18.38 -5.47
C TYR A 435 16.56 18.44 -6.36
N SER A 436 17.44 19.41 -6.11
CA SER A 436 18.75 19.44 -6.76
C SER A 436 19.83 18.87 -5.84
N ALA A 437 20.30 17.67 -6.14
CA ALA A 437 21.43 17.04 -5.44
C ALA A 437 22.74 17.87 -5.51
N LYS A 438 22.80 18.86 -6.43
CA LYS A 438 23.97 19.77 -6.61
C LYS A 438 23.97 20.95 -5.66
N LYS A 439 22.88 21.22 -4.95
CA LYS A 439 22.89 22.25 -3.88
C LYS A 439 23.26 21.53 -2.58
N PRO A 440 24.41 21.84 -1.98
CA PRO A 440 24.70 21.34 -0.65
C PRO A 440 23.54 21.70 0.28
N PRO A 441 23.20 20.84 1.26
CA PRO A 441 22.20 21.20 2.25
C PRO A 441 22.61 22.54 2.85
N ARG A 442 21.67 23.49 2.95
CA ARG A 442 21.95 24.78 3.57
C ARG A 442 22.50 24.51 4.96
N PRO A 443 23.67 25.07 5.32
CA PRO A 443 24.12 24.97 6.69
C PRO A 443 23.10 25.73 7.54
N TRP A 444 22.43 25.03 8.42
CA TRP A 444 21.57 25.61 9.45
C TRP A 444 22.41 25.98 10.64
#